data_98e7d93fd9fbf6430decc7af264addaa
#
_entry.id   98e7d93fd9fbf6430decc7af264addaa
#
_cell.length_a   1.000
_cell.length_b   1.000
_cell.length_c   1.000
_cell.angle_alpha   90.00
_cell.angle_beta   90.00
_cell.angle_gamma   90.00
#
_symmetry.space_group_name_H-M   'P 1'
#
loop_
_entity.id
_entity.type
_entity.pdbx_description
1 polymer ?
#
loop_
_entity_poly.entity_id
_entity_poly.type
_entity_poly.pdbx_seq_one_letter_code
_entity_poly.pdbx_strand_id
1 'polypeptide(L)'
;MTTRRFLLAAGLAAAIASPALAQQTKPVPARLTAEQQALLDKATAYIQGLSSAKGRFVQTDARGTVTQGAFYMQRPGKARFAYDPPAGLLVVSNGANVNIFDSRLKTYESYPLSKTPLNLLLAREVRLDRGVVITDIRPLADGFTIVAQDAKRQALGRISMDFSNSPVGLMGWTVTDIKGGQIRVRLSDFAETSDLDPKLFVLTDPRRRVGKP
;
A
#
# COMPACT_ATOMS: atom_id res chain seq x y z
N MET A 1 -63.43 35.16 29.35
CA MET A 1 -62.37 34.19 29.54
C MET A 1 -61.50 34.20 28.30
N THR A 2 -60.48 35.04 28.26
CA THR A 2 -59.77 35.42 27.03
C THR A 2 -58.31 35.09 27.20
N THR A 3 -57.84 34.10 26.49
CA THR A 3 -56.44 33.67 26.52
C THR A 3 -55.66 34.44 25.45
N ARG A 4 -54.75 35.30 25.89
CA ARG A 4 -53.83 36.08 25.05
C ARG A 4 -52.68 35.19 24.59
N ARG A 5 -52.55 35.03 23.26
CA ARG A 5 -51.41 34.43 22.56
C ARG A 5 -50.32 35.50 22.43
N PHE A 6 -49.14 35.25 23.03
CA PHE A 6 -47.93 35.99 22.73
C PHE A 6 -47.14 35.22 21.68
N LEU A 7 -46.99 35.79 20.48
CA LEU A 7 -46.08 35.36 19.44
C LEU A 7 -44.70 35.97 19.73
N LEU A 8 -43.74 35.13 20.12
CA LEU A 8 -42.33 35.46 20.11
C LEU A 8 -41.72 34.88 18.85
N ALA A 9 -41.39 35.72 17.87
CA ALA A 9 -40.59 35.41 16.71
C ALA A 9 -39.11 35.35 17.13
N ALA A 10 -38.56 34.13 17.27
CA ALA A 10 -37.13 33.92 17.41
C ALA A 10 -36.54 33.65 16.02
N GLY A 11 -35.79 34.63 15.51
CA GLY A 11 -35.03 34.48 14.26
C GLY A 11 -33.93 33.47 14.42
N LEU A 12 -34.02 32.34 13.75
CA LEU A 12 -32.97 31.31 13.65
C LEU A 12 -32.06 31.68 12.47
N ALA A 13 -30.95 32.36 12.75
CA ALA A 13 -29.88 32.55 11.78
C ALA A 13 -29.19 31.21 11.59
N ALA A 14 -29.56 30.50 10.52
CA ALA A 14 -28.87 29.28 10.07
C ALA A 14 -27.48 29.69 9.52
N ALA A 15 -26.45 29.52 10.31
CA ALA A 15 -25.06 29.58 9.84
C ALA A 15 -24.85 28.39 8.88
N ILE A 16 -24.83 28.67 7.60
CA ILE A 16 -24.45 27.70 6.57
C ILE A 16 -22.94 27.51 6.72
N ALA A 17 -22.54 26.48 7.52
CA ALA A 17 -21.17 26.00 7.52
C ALA A 17 -20.90 25.33 6.17
N SER A 18 -20.26 26.06 5.25
CA SER A 18 -19.75 25.48 4.02
C SER A 18 -18.76 24.39 4.38
N PRO A 19 -18.91 23.14 3.87
CA PRO A 19 -17.87 22.14 4.05
C PRO A 19 -16.61 22.66 3.35
N ALA A 20 -15.57 22.94 4.13
CA ALA A 20 -14.26 23.21 3.60
C ALA A 20 -13.85 21.99 2.80
N LEU A 21 -13.90 22.06 1.48
CA LEU A 21 -13.28 21.09 0.58
C LEU A 21 -11.79 21.11 0.92
N ALA A 22 -11.34 20.09 1.63
CA ALA A 22 -9.92 19.87 1.87
C ALA A 22 -9.25 19.77 0.49
N GLN A 23 -8.63 20.88 0.07
CA GLN A 23 -7.84 20.91 -1.16
C GLN A 23 -6.71 19.90 -0.96
N GLN A 24 -6.74 18.84 -1.74
CA GLN A 24 -5.64 17.89 -1.82
C GLN A 24 -4.42 18.66 -2.37
N THR A 25 -3.55 19.09 -1.48
CA THR A 25 -2.30 19.76 -1.86
C THR A 25 -1.45 18.77 -2.67
N LYS A 26 -1.00 19.20 -3.85
CA LYS A 26 -0.08 18.39 -4.65
C LYS A 26 1.15 18.04 -3.81
N PRO A 27 1.64 16.78 -3.88
CA PRO A 27 2.83 16.40 -3.13
C PRO A 27 4.00 17.27 -3.57
N VAL A 28 4.68 17.84 -2.60
CA VAL A 28 5.89 18.66 -2.85
C VAL A 28 7.08 17.71 -2.84
N PRO A 29 7.90 17.68 -3.90
CA PRO A 29 9.13 16.92 -3.92
C PRO A 29 10.06 17.40 -2.81
N ALA A 30 10.69 16.46 -2.09
CA ALA A 30 11.74 16.80 -1.14
C ALA A 30 12.94 17.39 -1.89
N ARG A 31 13.55 18.42 -1.30
CA ARG A 31 14.90 18.85 -1.70
C ARG A 31 15.89 17.92 -1.02
N LEU A 32 16.40 16.94 -1.75
CA LEU A 32 17.31 15.93 -1.21
C LEU A 32 18.71 16.53 -1.02
N THR A 33 19.34 16.20 0.09
CA THR A 33 20.78 16.40 0.28
C THR A 33 21.55 15.38 -0.57
N ALA A 34 22.85 15.58 -0.76
CA ALA A 34 23.69 14.60 -1.46
C ALA A 34 23.66 13.22 -0.78
N GLU A 35 23.62 13.18 0.55
CA GLU A 35 23.50 11.93 1.33
C GLU A 35 22.15 11.23 1.08
N GLN A 36 21.06 11.97 1.13
CA GLN A 36 19.71 11.43 0.84
C GLN A 36 19.60 10.93 -0.61
N GLN A 37 20.23 11.65 -1.56
CA GLN A 37 20.26 11.19 -2.95
C GLN A 37 21.02 9.86 -3.07
N ALA A 38 22.16 9.71 -2.38
CA ALA A 38 22.91 8.46 -2.38
C ALA A 38 22.09 7.28 -1.77
N LEU A 39 21.27 7.54 -0.74
CA LEU A 39 20.35 6.52 -0.18
C LEU A 39 19.26 6.16 -1.18
N LEU A 40 18.69 7.13 -1.88
CA LEU A 40 17.70 6.91 -2.93
C LEU A 40 18.26 6.06 -4.06
N ASP A 41 19.48 6.36 -4.50
CA ASP A 41 20.17 5.63 -5.57
C ASP A 41 20.46 4.17 -5.16
N LYS A 42 20.91 3.94 -3.92
CA LYS A 42 21.10 2.59 -3.36
C LYS A 42 19.82 1.79 -3.34
N ALA A 43 18.72 2.36 -2.82
CA ALA A 43 17.43 1.69 -2.78
C ALA A 43 16.88 1.39 -4.19
N THR A 44 17.05 2.34 -5.11
CA THR A 44 16.63 2.19 -6.51
C THR A 44 17.38 1.05 -7.19
N ALA A 45 18.70 1.01 -7.04
CA ALA A 45 19.54 -0.06 -7.58
C ALA A 45 19.16 -1.42 -7.01
N TYR A 46 18.96 -1.50 -5.67
CA TYR A 46 18.52 -2.73 -5.01
C TYR A 46 17.17 -3.22 -5.55
N ILE A 47 16.14 -2.35 -5.57
CA ILE A 47 14.82 -2.76 -6.06
C ILE A 47 14.88 -3.13 -7.56
N GLN A 48 15.67 -2.45 -8.38
CA GLN A 48 15.83 -2.79 -9.79
C GLN A 48 16.47 -4.15 -9.98
N GLY A 49 17.46 -4.51 -9.17
CA GLY A 49 18.11 -5.82 -9.19
C GLY A 49 17.22 -6.96 -8.69
N LEU A 50 16.25 -6.66 -7.82
CA LEU A 50 15.38 -7.64 -7.21
C LEU A 50 14.35 -8.18 -8.21
N SER A 51 14.56 -9.37 -8.75
CA SER A 51 13.65 -9.99 -9.72
C SER A 51 12.58 -10.85 -9.05
N SER A 52 12.97 -11.75 -8.15
CA SER A 52 12.08 -12.65 -7.44
C SER A 52 12.57 -12.86 -6.00
N ALA A 53 11.65 -12.98 -5.07
CA ALA A 53 11.96 -13.23 -3.67
C ALA A 53 10.83 -13.98 -2.97
N LYS A 54 11.17 -14.62 -1.86
CA LYS A 54 10.24 -15.26 -0.94
C LYS A 54 10.62 -14.94 0.50
N GLY A 55 9.68 -15.09 1.42
CA GLY A 55 9.93 -14.86 2.85
C GLY A 55 8.64 -14.95 3.65
N ARG A 56 8.71 -14.38 4.85
CA ARG A 56 7.58 -14.22 5.75
C ARG A 56 7.23 -12.76 5.84
N PHE A 57 5.99 -12.46 6.18
CA PHE A 57 5.55 -11.10 6.51
C PHE A 57 4.74 -11.08 7.80
N VAL A 58 4.82 -9.96 8.49
CA VAL A 58 3.91 -9.57 9.57
C VAL A 58 3.25 -8.28 9.15
N GLN A 59 1.92 -8.25 9.14
CA GLN A 59 1.12 -7.08 8.81
C GLN A 59 0.41 -6.55 10.05
N THR A 60 0.45 -5.25 10.25
CA THR A 60 -0.37 -4.53 11.24
C THR A 60 -1.32 -3.59 10.51
N ASP A 61 -2.61 -3.75 10.70
CA ASP A 61 -3.63 -2.88 10.09
C ASP A 61 -3.84 -1.57 10.86
N ALA A 62 -4.69 -0.68 10.34
CA ALA A 62 -4.98 0.62 10.94
C ALA A 62 -5.65 0.54 12.33
N ARG A 63 -6.18 -0.62 12.71
CA ARG A 63 -6.77 -0.89 14.03
C ARG A 63 -5.80 -1.56 14.99
N GLY A 64 -4.57 -1.83 14.55
CA GLY A 64 -3.56 -2.53 15.32
C GLY A 64 -3.68 -4.05 15.27
N THR A 65 -4.56 -4.61 14.43
CA THR A 65 -4.67 -6.06 14.26
C THR A 65 -3.42 -6.59 13.56
N VAL A 66 -2.82 -7.60 14.16
CA VAL A 66 -1.61 -8.24 13.63
C VAL A 66 -1.98 -9.55 12.95
N THR A 67 -1.51 -9.71 11.72
CA THR A 67 -1.61 -10.94 10.93
C THR A 67 -0.25 -11.23 10.31
N GLN A 68 -0.01 -12.48 9.93
CA GLN A 68 1.26 -12.90 9.34
C GLN A 68 1.04 -13.96 8.27
N GLY A 69 2.08 -14.26 7.49
CA GLY A 69 1.97 -15.26 6.46
C GLY A 69 3.22 -15.42 5.62
N ALA A 70 3.10 -16.20 4.55
CA ALA A 70 4.14 -16.36 3.54
C ALA A 70 4.01 -15.30 2.45
N PHE A 71 5.15 -14.77 2.03
CA PHE A 71 5.29 -13.77 0.98
C PHE A 71 6.10 -14.33 -0.20
N TYR A 72 5.61 -14.07 -1.41
CA TYR A 72 6.30 -14.37 -2.66
C TYR A 72 6.17 -13.17 -3.58
N MET A 73 7.23 -12.87 -4.29
CA MET A 73 7.26 -11.80 -5.28
C MET A 73 8.02 -12.23 -6.52
N GLN A 74 7.50 -11.90 -7.69
CA GLN A 74 8.17 -12.02 -8.97
C GLN A 74 7.86 -10.79 -9.82
N ARG A 75 8.85 -9.96 -10.04
CA ARG A 75 8.68 -8.76 -10.87
C ARG A 75 8.78 -9.12 -12.36
N PRO A 76 8.04 -8.39 -13.21
CA PRO A 76 7.13 -7.30 -12.87
C PRO A 76 5.75 -7.78 -12.41
N GLY A 77 5.18 -7.04 -11.48
CA GLY A 77 3.75 -7.06 -11.19
C GLY A 77 3.21 -8.19 -10.34
N LYS A 78 3.96 -9.26 -10.11
CA LYS A 78 3.46 -10.44 -9.42
C LYS A 78 3.86 -10.44 -7.94
N ALA A 79 2.89 -10.72 -7.07
CA ALA A 79 3.11 -10.94 -5.64
C ALA A 79 2.01 -11.83 -5.06
N ARG A 80 2.33 -12.54 -3.98
CA ARG A 80 1.40 -13.35 -3.21
C ARG A 80 1.63 -13.13 -1.73
N PHE A 81 0.56 -12.89 -1.01
CA PHE A 81 0.51 -12.87 0.45
C PHE A 81 -0.47 -13.95 0.89
N ALA A 82 0.04 -15.05 1.41
CA ALA A 82 -0.74 -16.15 1.94
C ALA A 82 -0.77 -16.04 3.46
N TYR A 83 -1.87 -15.57 4.01
CA TYR A 83 -2.01 -15.36 5.45
C TYR A 83 -2.18 -16.68 6.18
N ASP A 84 -1.53 -16.81 7.32
CA ASP A 84 -1.63 -17.97 8.18
C ASP A 84 -3.04 -18.08 8.81
N PRO A 85 -3.51 -19.30 9.13
CA PRO A 85 -4.71 -19.47 9.92
C PRO A 85 -4.64 -18.70 11.25
N PRO A 86 -5.77 -18.17 11.77
CA PRO A 86 -7.13 -18.30 11.24
C PRO A 86 -7.55 -17.18 10.27
N ALA A 87 -6.63 -16.35 9.75
CA ALA A 87 -6.98 -15.16 8.95
C ALA A 87 -7.81 -15.52 7.71
N GLY A 88 -7.52 -16.62 7.03
CA GLY A 88 -8.27 -17.08 5.86
C GLY A 88 -8.15 -16.20 4.63
N LEU A 89 -7.20 -15.26 4.63
CA LEU A 89 -7.02 -14.25 3.59
C LEU A 89 -5.91 -14.66 2.63
N LEU A 90 -6.13 -14.43 1.35
CA LEU A 90 -5.16 -14.62 0.28
C LEU A 90 -5.19 -13.41 -0.65
N VAL A 91 -4.04 -12.75 -0.83
CA VAL A 91 -3.87 -11.63 -1.75
C VAL A 91 -2.88 -12.03 -2.84
N VAL A 92 -3.29 -11.91 -4.10
CA VAL A 92 -2.46 -12.28 -5.24
C VAL A 92 -2.49 -11.18 -6.30
N SER A 93 -1.33 -10.62 -6.61
CA SER A 93 -1.13 -9.82 -7.81
C SER A 93 -0.64 -10.71 -8.95
N ASN A 94 -1.32 -10.68 -10.09
CA ASN A 94 -0.99 -11.46 -11.29
C ASN A 94 -0.25 -10.66 -12.37
N GLY A 95 0.11 -9.41 -12.04
CA GLY A 95 0.72 -8.45 -12.97
C GLY A 95 -0.25 -7.41 -13.52
N ALA A 96 -1.52 -7.72 -13.62
CA ALA A 96 -2.57 -6.79 -14.07
C ALA A 96 -3.47 -6.33 -12.92
N ASN A 97 -3.92 -7.28 -12.11
CA ASN A 97 -4.84 -7.06 -11.00
C ASN A 97 -4.29 -7.61 -9.69
N VAL A 98 -4.69 -6.99 -8.60
CA VAL A 98 -4.59 -7.51 -7.24
C VAL A 98 -5.93 -8.16 -6.91
N ASN A 99 -5.91 -9.47 -6.68
CA ASN A 99 -7.07 -10.28 -6.33
C ASN A 99 -7.00 -10.63 -4.85
N ILE A 100 -8.10 -10.46 -4.15
CA ILE A 100 -8.22 -10.69 -2.71
C ILE A 100 -9.33 -11.71 -2.50
N PHE A 101 -9.01 -12.81 -1.83
CA PHE A 101 -9.98 -13.82 -1.43
C PHE A 101 -9.96 -13.98 0.08
N ASP A 102 -11.11 -13.83 0.71
CA ASP A 102 -11.33 -14.17 2.11
C ASP A 102 -12.18 -15.44 2.18
N SER A 103 -11.59 -16.53 2.64
CA SER A 103 -12.25 -17.84 2.74
C SER A 103 -13.29 -17.89 3.86
N ARG A 104 -13.17 -17.04 4.89
CA ARG A 104 -14.08 -16.94 6.03
C ARG A 104 -15.36 -16.20 5.65
N LEU A 105 -15.19 -15.07 4.96
CA LEU A 105 -16.29 -14.24 4.47
C LEU A 105 -16.83 -14.73 3.12
N LYS A 106 -16.11 -15.65 2.46
CA LYS A 106 -16.40 -16.13 1.08
C LYS A 106 -16.51 -14.97 0.08
N THR A 107 -15.68 -13.93 0.27
CA THR A 107 -15.62 -12.77 -0.62
C THR A 107 -14.43 -12.87 -1.57
N TYR A 108 -14.62 -12.35 -2.77
CA TYR A 108 -13.56 -12.19 -3.76
C TYR A 108 -13.65 -10.79 -4.36
N GLU A 109 -12.54 -10.09 -4.35
CA GLU A 109 -12.40 -8.74 -4.88
C GLU A 109 -11.22 -8.67 -5.85
N SER A 110 -11.30 -7.80 -6.83
CA SER A 110 -10.25 -7.61 -7.83
C SER A 110 -10.09 -6.13 -8.16
N TYR A 111 -8.87 -5.63 -8.04
CA TYR A 111 -8.52 -4.24 -8.29
C TYR A 111 -7.37 -4.17 -9.31
N PRO A 112 -7.37 -3.24 -10.27
CA PRO A 112 -6.21 -3.01 -11.12
C PRO A 112 -4.96 -2.72 -10.29
N LEU A 113 -3.86 -3.44 -10.51
CA LEU A 113 -2.59 -3.22 -9.80
C LEU A 113 -2.15 -1.76 -9.88
N SER A 114 -2.33 -1.15 -11.06
CA SER A 114 -2.01 0.26 -11.30
C SER A 114 -2.76 1.26 -10.41
N LYS A 115 -3.84 0.82 -9.75
CA LYS A 115 -4.61 1.64 -8.79
C LYS A 115 -4.28 1.31 -7.34
N THR A 116 -3.20 0.60 -7.10
CA THR A 116 -2.74 0.26 -5.75
C THR A 116 -1.33 0.80 -5.51
N PRO A 117 -0.96 1.14 -4.26
CA PRO A 117 0.41 1.56 -3.93
C PRO A 117 1.46 0.46 -4.20
N LEU A 118 1.07 -0.81 -4.22
CA LEU A 118 1.96 -1.93 -4.55
C LEU A 118 2.56 -1.80 -5.96
N ASN A 119 1.89 -1.08 -6.87
CA ASN A 119 2.44 -0.83 -8.20
C ASN A 119 3.81 -0.15 -8.16
N LEU A 120 4.09 0.69 -7.15
CA LEU A 120 5.39 1.34 -7.00
C LEU A 120 6.51 0.35 -6.70
N LEU A 121 6.22 -0.71 -5.95
CA LEU A 121 7.19 -1.77 -5.62
C LEU A 121 7.31 -2.82 -6.72
N LEU A 122 6.21 -3.14 -7.39
CA LEU A 122 6.11 -4.25 -8.34
C LEU A 122 6.29 -3.82 -9.80
N ALA A 123 6.45 -2.54 -10.11
CA ALA A 123 6.63 -2.05 -11.48
C ALA A 123 7.85 -2.72 -12.17
N ARG A 124 7.80 -2.86 -13.50
CA ARG A 124 8.92 -3.36 -14.31
C ARG A 124 10.18 -2.53 -14.10
N GLU A 125 10.03 -1.21 -14.18
CA GLU A 125 11.06 -0.23 -13.86
C GLU A 125 10.61 0.53 -12.62
N VAL A 126 11.32 0.35 -11.52
CA VAL A 126 11.13 1.18 -10.34
C VAL A 126 11.91 2.46 -10.56
N ARG A 127 11.22 3.46 -11.07
CA ARG A 127 11.76 4.79 -11.31
C ARG A 127 11.29 5.68 -10.16
N LEU A 128 12.07 5.70 -9.07
CA LEU A 128 11.81 6.59 -7.93
C LEU A 128 12.07 8.07 -8.28
N ASP A 129 12.66 8.30 -9.46
CA ASP A 129 12.91 9.63 -10.05
C ASP A 129 11.84 10.08 -11.07
N ARG A 130 10.91 9.19 -11.47
CA ARG A 130 9.96 9.47 -12.54
C ARG A 130 8.59 8.84 -12.29
N GLY A 131 7.53 9.66 -12.38
CA GLY A 131 6.15 9.20 -12.11
C GLY A 131 5.82 9.04 -10.62
N VAL A 132 6.81 9.25 -9.76
CA VAL A 132 6.74 9.20 -8.29
C VAL A 132 7.29 10.51 -7.75
N VAL A 133 6.74 10.98 -6.66
CA VAL A 133 7.29 12.09 -5.89
C VAL A 133 7.86 11.54 -4.60
N ILE A 134 9.17 11.67 -4.41
CA ILE A 134 9.80 11.40 -3.13
C ILE A 134 9.54 12.61 -2.23
N THR A 135 8.80 12.39 -1.17
CA THR A 135 8.41 13.44 -0.23
C THR A 135 9.31 13.51 0.99
N ASP A 136 10.02 12.43 1.30
CA ASP A 136 10.92 12.38 2.44
C ASP A 136 11.91 11.19 2.34
N ILE A 137 13.10 11.35 2.91
CA ILE A 137 14.08 10.28 3.15
C ILE A 137 14.61 10.47 4.55
N ARG A 138 14.42 9.46 5.41
CA ARG A 138 14.77 9.51 6.83
C ARG A 138 15.77 8.42 7.19
N PRO A 139 16.85 8.75 7.89
CA PRO A 139 17.73 7.74 8.47
C PRO A 139 17.00 6.97 9.58
N LEU A 140 17.33 5.70 9.73
CA LEU A 140 17.00 4.83 10.86
C LEU A 140 18.30 4.39 11.53
N ALA A 141 18.24 3.78 12.72
CA ALA A 141 19.42 3.26 13.41
C ALA A 141 20.24 2.30 12.53
N ASP A 142 19.55 1.36 11.86
CA ASP A 142 20.17 0.31 11.05
C ASP A 142 19.80 0.40 9.57
N GLY A 143 19.36 1.58 9.09
CA GLY A 143 18.90 1.71 7.72
C GLY A 143 18.34 3.09 7.38
N PHE A 144 17.34 3.10 6.52
CA PHE A 144 16.65 4.34 6.11
C PHE A 144 15.25 4.04 5.56
N THR A 145 14.39 5.07 5.63
CA THR A 145 13.03 5.04 5.05
C THR A 145 12.95 6.00 3.88
N ILE A 146 12.37 5.55 2.77
CA ILE A 146 11.99 6.39 1.63
C ILE A 146 10.48 6.54 1.62
N VAL A 147 9.97 7.77 1.61
CA VAL A 147 8.54 8.08 1.48
C VAL A 147 8.24 8.53 0.07
N ALA A 148 7.37 7.80 -0.60
CA ALA A 148 7.00 8.02 -1.99
C ALA A 148 5.49 8.13 -2.17
N GLN A 149 5.07 8.91 -3.17
CA GLN A 149 3.68 9.08 -3.58
C GLN A 149 3.59 9.08 -5.10
N ASP A 150 2.50 8.54 -5.65
CA ASP A 150 2.25 8.61 -7.11
C ASP A 150 2.03 10.07 -7.53
N ALA A 151 2.78 10.54 -8.50
CA ALA A 151 2.75 11.94 -8.95
C ALA A 151 1.40 12.35 -9.56
N LYS A 152 0.67 11.40 -10.14
CA LYS A 152 -0.60 11.63 -10.85
C LYS A 152 -1.82 11.17 -10.06
N ARG A 153 -1.65 10.22 -9.14
CA ARG A 153 -2.72 9.53 -8.42
C ARG A 153 -2.57 9.66 -6.91
N GLN A 154 -2.62 10.89 -6.43
CA GLN A 154 -2.49 11.23 -5.01
C GLN A 154 -3.54 10.56 -4.13
N ALA A 155 -4.73 10.27 -4.69
CA ALA A 155 -5.80 9.54 -4.02
C ALA A 155 -5.43 8.10 -3.61
N LEU A 156 -4.30 7.56 -4.12
CA LEU A 156 -3.78 6.26 -3.67
C LEU A 156 -3.05 6.32 -2.33
N GLY A 157 -2.87 7.53 -1.76
CA GLY A 157 -2.09 7.71 -0.54
C GLY A 157 -0.57 7.68 -0.81
N ARG A 158 0.21 7.30 0.20
CA ARG A 158 1.67 7.24 0.14
C ARG A 158 2.19 5.89 0.60
N ILE A 159 3.37 5.54 0.16
CA ILE A 159 4.11 4.37 0.63
C ILE A 159 5.42 4.82 1.28
N SER A 160 5.71 4.30 2.46
CA SER A 160 7.02 4.42 3.11
C SER A 160 7.69 3.06 3.02
N MET A 161 8.89 3.00 2.46
CA MET A 161 9.66 1.76 2.30
C MET A 161 10.87 1.82 3.21
N ASP A 162 11.04 0.80 4.05
CA ASP A 162 12.14 0.68 5.00
C ASP A 162 13.21 -0.25 4.45
N PHE A 163 14.45 0.22 4.44
CA PHE A 163 15.62 -0.50 3.95
C PHE A 163 16.68 -0.63 5.04
N SER A 164 17.37 -1.78 5.09
CA SER A 164 18.63 -1.92 5.80
C SER A 164 19.77 -1.23 5.06
N ASN A 165 20.85 -0.92 5.75
CA ASN A 165 21.99 -0.16 5.20
C ASN A 165 23.14 -1.07 4.71
N SER A 166 23.40 -2.19 5.42
CA SER A 166 24.54 -3.08 5.15
C SER A 166 24.21 -4.52 5.55
N PRO A 167 23.92 -5.42 4.58
CA PRO A 167 23.66 -5.11 3.18
C PRO A 167 22.37 -4.32 2.98
N VAL A 168 22.26 -3.63 1.84
CA VAL A 168 20.99 -2.98 1.47
C VAL A 168 19.95 -4.05 1.19
N GLY A 169 18.80 -3.95 1.84
CA GLY A 169 17.70 -4.89 1.70
C GLY A 169 16.37 -4.28 2.11
N LEU A 170 15.29 -4.70 1.47
CA LEU A 170 13.94 -4.27 1.83
C LEU A 170 13.50 -4.96 3.12
N MET A 171 13.27 -4.19 4.19
CA MET A 171 12.79 -4.68 5.48
C MET A 171 11.27 -4.66 5.60
N GLY A 172 10.61 -3.83 4.80
CA GLY A 172 9.15 -3.70 4.85
C GLY A 172 8.66 -2.40 4.25
N TRP A 173 7.38 -2.15 4.41
CA TRP A 173 6.74 -0.90 3.97
C TRP A 173 5.50 -0.57 4.79
N THR A 174 5.10 0.69 4.74
CA THR A 174 3.84 1.19 5.29
C THR A 174 3.06 1.90 4.19
N VAL A 175 1.85 1.46 3.92
CA VAL A 175 0.89 2.18 3.08
C VAL A 175 0.06 3.08 3.99
N THR A 176 0.00 4.37 3.67
CA THR A 176 -0.89 5.33 4.36
C THR A 176 -1.92 5.81 3.36
N ASP A 177 -3.19 5.56 3.61
CA ASP A 177 -4.30 6.05 2.79
C ASP A 177 -4.54 7.56 2.97
N ILE A 178 -5.44 8.12 2.16
CA ILE A 178 -5.77 9.56 2.22
C ILE A 178 -6.46 10.00 3.51
N LYS A 179 -7.00 9.05 4.29
CA LYS A 179 -7.64 9.31 5.58
C LYS A 179 -6.67 9.15 6.76
N GLY A 180 -5.40 8.78 6.47
CA GLY A 180 -4.37 8.54 7.46
C GLY A 180 -4.33 7.12 8.02
N GLY A 181 -5.21 6.23 7.54
CA GLY A 181 -5.17 4.81 7.89
C GLY A 181 -3.88 4.17 7.41
N GLN A 182 -3.23 3.37 8.26
CA GLN A 182 -1.93 2.76 7.96
C GLN A 182 -2.01 1.25 7.95
N ILE A 183 -1.41 0.64 6.94
CA ILE A 183 -1.12 -0.78 6.88
C ILE A 183 0.39 -0.93 6.82
N ARG A 184 0.97 -1.52 7.86
CA ARG A 184 2.42 -1.76 7.92
C ARG A 184 2.70 -3.24 7.66
N VAL A 185 3.66 -3.49 6.79
CA VAL A 185 4.18 -4.83 6.51
C VAL A 185 5.67 -4.86 6.86
N ARG A 186 6.07 -5.83 7.66
CA ARG A 186 7.48 -6.16 7.93
C ARG A 186 7.79 -7.51 7.31
N LEU A 187 8.96 -7.61 6.71
CA LEU A 187 9.46 -8.83 6.09
C LEU A 187 10.49 -9.51 7.02
N SER A 188 10.47 -10.83 7.04
CA SER A 188 11.50 -11.68 7.64
C SER A 188 11.81 -12.85 6.72
N ASP A 189 12.94 -13.48 6.93
CA ASP A 189 13.40 -14.61 6.11
C ASP A 189 13.35 -14.30 4.61
N PHE A 190 13.57 -13.02 4.27
CA PHE A 190 13.48 -12.52 2.91
C PHE A 190 14.72 -12.97 2.14
N ALA A 191 14.51 -13.81 1.14
CA ALA A 191 15.57 -14.35 0.31
C ALA A 191 15.22 -14.21 -1.18
N GLU A 192 16.18 -13.78 -1.96
CA GLU A 192 16.07 -13.81 -3.42
C GLU A 192 16.04 -15.24 -3.90
N THR A 193 15.30 -15.51 -4.96
CA THR A 193 15.14 -16.84 -5.53
C THR A 193 14.81 -16.73 -7.02
N SER A 194 15.28 -17.68 -7.83
CA SER A 194 14.93 -17.78 -9.24
C SER A 194 13.82 -18.80 -9.50
N ASP A 195 13.49 -19.62 -8.49
CA ASP A 195 12.58 -20.76 -8.63
C ASP A 195 11.27 -20.53 -7.86
N LEU A 196 10.33 -19.84 -8.51
CA LEU A 196 8.96 -19.67 -8.01
C LEU A 196 7.98 -20.29 -9.01
N ASP A 197 7.15 -21.22 -8.52
CA ASP A 197 6.07 -21.80 -9.33
C ASP A 197 5.13 -20.67 -9.83
N PRO A 198 4.93 -20.50 -11.14
CA PRO A 198 4.02 -19.52 -11.69
C PRO A 198 2.59 -19.62 -11.16
N LYS A 199 2.16 -20.80 -10.71
CA LYS A 199 0.84 -21.05 -10.12
C LYS A 199 0.64 -20.27 -8.82
N LEU A 200 1.69 -19.87 -8.11
CA LEU A 200 1.61 -19.02 -6.92
C LEU A 200 0.90 -17.71 -7.21
N PHE A 201 1.00 -17.20 -8.44
CA PHE A 201 0.46 -15.91 -8.86
C PHE A 201 -0.87 -16.01 -9.61
N VAL A 202 -1.53 -17.15 -9.51
CA VAL A 202 -2.88 -17.38 -10.05
C VAL A 202 -3.88 -17.46 -8.91
N LEU A 203 -4.89 -16.60 -8.96
CA LEU A 203 -6.05 -16.66 -8.07
C LEU A 203 -7.29 -16.36 -8.90
N THR A 204 -8.10 -17.41 -9.13
CA THR A 204 -9.41 -17.29 -9.77
C THR A 204 -10.49 -17.16 -8.70
N ASP A 205 -11.60 -16.51 -9.03
CA ASP A 205 -12.75 -16.43 -8.12
C ASP A 205 -13.29 -17.83 -7.83
N PRO A 206 -13.11 -18.39 -6.64
CA PRO A 206 -13.54 -19.75 -6.32
C PRO A 206 -15.07 -19.90 -6.24
N ARG A 207 -15.81 -18.79 -6.26
CA ARG A 207 -17.29 -18.77 -6.28
C ARG A 207 -17.84 -18.92 -7.70
N ARG A 208 -17.04 -18.65 -8.72
CA ARG A 208 -17.44 -18.92 -10.11
C ARG A 208 -17.54 -20.43 -10.28
N ARG A 209 -18.74 -20.94 -10.37
CA ARG A 209 -18.97 -22.29 -10.87
C ARG A 209 -18.38 -22.34 -12.28
N VAL A 210 -17.38 -23.16 -12.49
CA VAL A 210 -16.94 -23.53 -13.83
C VAL A 210 -18.19 -24.14 -14.47
N GLY A 211 -18.79 -23.42 -15.41
CA GLY A 211 -19.94 -23.96 -16.16
C GLY A 211 -19.51 -25.32 -16.73
N LYS A 212 -20.26 -26.37 -16.37
CA LYS A 212 -20.13 -27.65 -17.07
C LYS A 212 -20.43 -27.37 -18.54
N PRO A 213 -19.63 -27.89 -19.47
CA PRO A 213 -19.92 -27.81 -20.88
C PRO A 213 -21.27 -28.47 -21.24
#